data_803acb41290f27dd84325ecd7f9215fd
#
_entry.id   803acb41290f27dd84325ecd7f9215fd
#
_cell.length_a   1.000
_cell.length_b   1.000
_cell.length_c   1.000
_cell.angle_alpha   90.00
_cell.angle_beta   90.00
_cell.angle_gamma   90.00
#
_symmetry.space_group_name_H-M   'P 1'
#
loop_
_entity.id
_entity.type
_entity.pdbx_description
1 polymer ?
#
loop_
_entity_poly.entity_id
_entity_poly.type
_entity_poly.pdbx_seq_one_letter_code
_entity_poly.pdbx_strand_id
1 'polypeptide(L)'
;MPDRLKDKVAIVTGAGSIGEGWGNGKATAVLYAREGAKVLCADINPDAAQETADIIAGEGGAASIFAVDVTDSAQVKAMVDAACAEFGRLDILHNNVGIAEVGGPVDASEESWDRVHDVNLKSAFLTSKHAIPKMQE
;
A
#
# COMPACT_ATOMS: atom_id res chain seq x y z
N MET A 1 23.46 -7.01 0.40
CA MET A 1 22.61 -7.43 -0.71
C MET A 1 21.90 -6.31 -1.35
N PRO A 2 22.44 -5.44 -1.47
CA PRO A 2 21.57 -4.33 -1.53
C PRO A 2 21.46 -3.84 -2.91
N ASP A 3 20.50 -2.98 -3.06
CA ASP A 3 20.30 -2.19 -4.26
C ASP A 3 19.61 -2.88 -5.44
N ARG A 4 18.89 -3.98 -5.21
CA ARG A 4 18.04 -4.57 -6.27
C ARG A 4 16.95 -3.61 -6.74
N LEU A 5 16.50 -2.72 -5.85
CA LEU A 5 15.46 -1.71 -6.13
C LEU A 5 16.01 -0.28 -6.04
N LYS A 6 17.31 -0.13 -6.21
CA LYS A 6 17.94 1.19 -6.19
C LYS A 6 17.25 2.16 -7.17
N ASP A 7 16.98 3.36 -6.68
CA ASP A 7 16.32 4.44 -7.44
C ASP A 7 14.88 4.14 -7.88
N LYS A 8 14.29 3.04 -7.42
CA LYS A 8 12.88 2.73 -7.64
C LYS A 8 12.00 3.40 -6.59
N VAL A 9 10.78 3.71 -6.99
CA VAL A 9 9.74 4.25 -6.12
C VAL A 9 8.60 3.26 -6.05
N ALA A 10 8.20 2.90 -4.84
CA ALA A 10 7.16 1.93 -4.57
C ALA A 10 6.02 2.53 -3.74
N ILE A 11 4.79 2.18 -4.09
CA ILE A 11 3.63 2.30 -3.22
C ILE A 11 3.31 0.91 -2.67
N VAL A 12 3.21 0.79 -1.36
CA VAL A 12 2.74 -0.42 -0.69
C VAL A 12 1.44 -0.09 0.02
N THR A 13 0.34 -0.69 -0.41
CA THR A 13 -0.96 -0.54 0.25
C THR A 13 -1.10 -1.55 1.39
N GLY A 14 -1.78 -1.16 2.48
CA GLY A 14 -1.80 -1.99 3.69
C GLY A 14 -0.40 -2.14 4.29
N ALA A 15 0.38 -1.08 4.30
CA ALA A 15 1.77 -1.08 4.73
C ALA A 15 1.95 -1.13 6.25
N GLY A 16 0.89 -0.92 7.03
CA GLY A 16 0.88 -1.13 8.47
C GLY A 16 0.56 -2.58 8.85
N SER A 17 0.71 -2.91 10.14
CA SER A 17 0.23 -4.17 10.69
C SER A 17 -1.12 -3.95 11.39
N ILE A 18 -2.04 -4.92 11.30
CA ILE A 18 -3.34 -4.86 11.96
C ILE A 18 -3.21 -4.97 13.50
N GLY A 19 -2.12 -5.59 13.96
CA GLY A 19 -1.85 -5.77 15.38
C GLY A 19 -0.35 -5.81 15.66
N GLU A 20 0.03 -6.36 16.80
CA GLU A 20 1.45 -6.53 17.13
C GLU A 20 2.16 -7.44 16.11
N GLY A 21 3.40 -7.09 15.81
CA GLY A 21 4.24 -7.87 14.90
C GLY A 21 4.24 -7.35 13.45
N TRP A 22 4.57 -8.24 12.54
CA TRP A 22 4.80 -7.91 11.14
C TRP A 22 3.79 -8.59 10.22
N GLY A 23 2.89 -7.78 9.64
CA GLY A 23 2.08 -8.22 8.51
C GLY A 23 2.87 -8.19 7.19
N ASN A 24 2.30 -8.76 6.15
CA ASN A 24 2.95 -8.85 4.83
C ASN A 24 3.26 -7.47 4.24
N GLY A 25 2.36 -6.51 4.37
CA GLY A 25 2.56 -5.15 3.85
C GLY A 25 3.72 -4.43 4.51
N LYS A 26 3.80 -4.46 5.84
CA LYS A 26 4.90 -3.91 6.63
C LYS A 26 6.23 -4.56 6.24
N ALA A 27 6.28 -5.89 6.18
CA ALA A 27 7.47 -6.62 5.81
C ALA A 27 7.94 -6.28 4.38
N THR A 28 7.00 -6.18 3.45
CA THR A 28 7.30 -5.80 2.06
C THR A 28 7.85 -4.39 1.98
N ALA A 29 7.22 -3.41 2.63
CA ALA A 29 7.66 -2.02 2.61
C ALA A 29 9.08 -1.87 3.14
N VAL A 30 9.38 -2.49 4.30
CA VAL A 30 10.71 -2.45 4.89
C VAL A 30 11.75 -3.16 4.00
N LEU A 31 11.41 -4.32 3.44
CA LEU A 31 12.32 -5.02 2.55
C LEU A 31 12.61 -4.23 1.26
N TYR A 32 11.61 -3.60 0.67
CA TYR A 32 11.81 -2.75 -0.50
C TYR A 32 12.77 -1.60 -0.19
N ALA A 33 12.60 -0.96 0.96
CA ALA A 33 13.51 0.11 1.38
C ALA A 33 14.95 -0.39 1.63
N ARG A 34 15.11 -1.56 2.23
CA ARG A 34 16.43 -2.21 2.42
C ARG A 34 17.12 -2.52 1.09
N GLU A 35 16.34 -2.74 0.04
CA GLU A 35 16.84 -2.97 -1.32
C GLU A 35 16.99 -1.68 -2.15
N GLY A 36 16.87 -0.52 -1.51
CA GLY A 36 17.17 0.78 -2.11
C GLY A 36 15.98 1.53 -2.69
N ALA A 37 14.74 1.03 -2.55
CA ALA A 37 13.56 1.75 -2.99
C ALA A 37 13.19 2.89 -2.02
N LYS A 38 12.58 3.94 -2.58
CA LYS A 38 11.81 4.92 -1.81
C LYS A 38 10.38 4.44 -1.71
N VAL A 39 9.80 4.42 -0.53
CA VAL A 39 8.53 3.74 -0.28
C VAL A 39 7.48 4.70 0.26
N LEU A 40 6.34 4.79 -0.42
CA LEU A 40 5.11 5.37 0.14
C LEU A 40 4.35 4.26 0.88
N CYS A 41 4.31 4.37 2.20
CA CYS A 41 3.56 3.47 3.06
C CYS A 41 2.11 3.95 3.14
N ALA A 42 1.20 3.26 2.45
CA ALA A 42 -0.21 3.61 2.40
C ALA A 42 -1.03 2.66 3.27
N ASP A 43 -1.88 3.22 4.12
CA ASP A 43 -2.76 2.45 4.99
C ASP A 43 -3.98 3.28 5.35
N ILE A 44 -5.09 2.64 5.68
CA ILE A 44 -6.26 3.32 6.22
C ILE A 44 -6.00 3.83 7.65
N ASN A 45 -5.08 3.18 8.35
CA ASN A 45 -4.59 3.60 9.68
C ASN A 45 -3.24 4.32 9.54
N PRO A 46 -3.21 5.67 9.65
CA PRO A 46 -1.97 6.42 9.49
C PRO A 46 -0.93 6.11 10.56
N ASP A 47 -1.33 5.75 11.77
CA ASP A 47 -0.39 5.41 12.85
C ASP A 47 0.35 4.10 12.54
N ALA A 48 -0.34 3.11 11.99
CA ALA A 48 0.27 1.86 11.55
C ALA A 48 1.25 2.07 10.38
N ALA A 49 0.90 2.95 9.43
CA ALA A 49 1.79 3.34 8.34
C ALA A 49 3.03 4.09 8.86
N GLN A 50 2.85 4.96 9.85
CA GLN A 50 3.94 5.73 10.46
C GLN A 50 4.95 4.81 11.15
N GLU A 51 4.47 3.82 11.89
CA GLU A 51 5.37 2.82 12.52
C GLU A 51 6.28 2.13 11.50
N THR A 52 5.73 1.77 10.34
CA THR A 52 6.51 1.18 9.25
C THR A 52 7.51 2.16 8.66
N ALA A 53 7.09 3.40 8.42
CA ALA A 53 7.96 4.45 7.91
C ALA A 53 9.10 4.79 8.90
N ASP A 54 8.82 4.79 10.20
CA ASP A 54 9.83 5.03 11.24
C ASP A 54 10.91 3.94 11.26
N ILE A 55 10.52 2.68 11.07
CA ILE A 55 11.48 1.56 10.92
C ILE A 55 12.38 1.79 9.72
N ILE A 56 11.80 2.14 8.57
CA ILE A 56 12.55 2.42 7.33
C ILE A 56 13.53 3.58 7.55
N ALA A 57 13.07 4.68 8.14
CA ALA A 57 13.90 5.85 8.43
C ALA A 57 15.02 5.52 9.42
N GLY A 58 14.72 4.74 10.46
CA GLY A 58 15.70 4.28 11.44
C GLY A 58 16.81 3.41 10.85
N GLU A 59 16.54 2.73 9.74
CA GLU A 59 17.51 1.96 8.97
C GLU A 59 18.23 2.78 7.87
N GLY A 60 17.94 4.08 7.77
CA GLY A 60 18.53 4.97 6.77
C GLY A 60 17.86 4.95 5.41
N GLY A 61 16.70 4.32 5.29
CA GLY A 61 15.88 4.32 4.06
C GLY A 61 15.00 5.57 3.93
N ALA A 62 14.36 5.71 2.78
CA ALA A 62 13.44 6.81 2.49
C ALA A 62 12.00 6.28 2.45
N ALA A 63 11.15 6.83 3.29
CA ALA A 63 9.73 6.50 3.33
C ALA A 63 8.88 7.72 3.65
N SER A 64 7.66 7.70 3.17
CA SER A 64 6.59 8.61 3.58
C SER A 64 5.30 7.82 3.80
N ILE A 65 4.29 8.47 4.38
CA ILE A 65 3.01 7.85 4.64
C ILE A 65 1.89 8.52 3.86
N PHE A 66 0.83 7.77 3.59
CA PHE A 66 -0.41 8.29 3.06
C PHE A 66 -1.61 7.54 3.65
N ALA A 67 -2.48 8.26 4.32
CA ALA A 67 -3.73 7.68 4.82
C ALA A 67 -4.72 7.57 3.66
N VAL A 68 -5.21 6.38 3.36
CA VAL A 68 -6.04 6.13 2.19
C VAL A 68 -7.06 5.03 2.45
N ASP A 69 -8.29 5.27 2.04
CA ASP A 69 -9.27 4.22 1.78
C ASP A 69 -9.13 3.81 0.30
N VAL A 70 -8.63 2.60 0.06
CA VAL A 70 -8.38 2.10 -1.30
C VAL A 70 -9.65 1.76 -2.08
N THR A 71 -10.81 1.85 -1.45
CA THR A 71 -12.12 1.73 -2.12
C THR A 71 -12.64 3.07 -2.65
N ASP A 72 -11.97 4.16 -2.34
CA ASP A 72 -12.28 5.52 -2.79
C ASP A 72 -11.34 5.95 -3.91
N SER A 73 -11.87 6.11 -5.11
CA SER A 73 -11.08 6.43 -6.30
C SER A 73 -10.33 7.78 -6.19
N ALA A 74 -10.94 8.78 -5.58
CA ALA A 74 -10.32 10.10 -5.42
C ALA A 74 -9.15 10.05 -4.46
N GLN A 75 -9.27 9.32 -3.34
CA GLN A 75 -8.20 9.11 -2.40
C GLN A 75 -7.04 8.31 -3.02
N VAL A 76 -7.35 7.27 -3.78
CA VAL A 76 -6.34 6.47 -4.49
C VAL A 76 -5.58 7.34 -5.51
N LYS A 77 -6.28 8.17 -6.27
CA LYS A 77 -5.62 9.11 -7.17
C LYS A 77 -4.67 10.06 -6.42
N ALA A 78 -5.13 10.64 -5.32
CA ALA A 78 -4.33 11.53 -4.49
C ALA A 78 -3.08 10.83 -3.93
N MET A 79 -3.19 9.58 -3.54
CA MET A 79 -2.06 8.75 -3.09
C MET A 79 -1.00 8.59 -4.19
N VAL A 80 -1.41 8.26 -5.39
CA VAL A 80 -0.50 8.11 -6.54
C VAL A 80 0.16 9.44 -6.88
N ASP A 81 -0.61 10.53 -6.93
CA ASP A 81 -0.09 11.87 -7.19
C ASP A 81 0.93 12.29 -6.11
N ALA A 82 0.68 11.96 -4.83
CA ALA A 82 1.59 12.26 -3.74
C ALA A 82 2.92 11.53 -3.88
N ALA A 83 2.92 10.24 -4.23
CA ALA A 83 4.15 9.48 -4.46
C ALA A 83 4.99 10.08 -5.59
N CYS A 84 4.34 10.45 -6.70
CA CYS A 84 5.02 11.06 -7.83
C CYS A 84 5.55 12.46 -7.50
N ALA A 85 4.79 13.27 -6.75
CA ALA A 85 5.22 14.60 -6.32
C ALA A 85 6.43 14.55 -5.38
N GLU A 86 6.46 13.61 -4.45
CA GLU A 86 7.51 13.49 -3.46
C GLU A 86 8.78 12.83 -4.01
N PHE A 87 8.63 11.75 -4.77
CA PHE A 87 9.76 10.94 -5.21
C PHE A 87 10.09 11.05 -6.71
N GLY A 88 9.25 11.76 -7.49
CA GLY A 88 9.50 12.09 -8.88
C GLY A 88 9.11 11.02 -9.91
N ARG A 89 8.76 9.82 -9.49
CA ARG A 89 8.37 8.69 -10.37
C ARG A 89 7.58 7.65 -9.61
N LEU A 90 7.02 6.68 -10.30
CA LEU A 90 6.42 5.48 -9.72
C LEU A 90 6.82 4.26 -10.54
N ASP A 91 7.40 3.26 -9.90
CA ASP A 91 7.88 2.04 -10.56
C ASP A 91 7.15 0.78 -10.08
N ILE A 92 6.72 0.76 -8.82
CA ILE A 92 6.18 -0.45 -8.18
C ILE A 92 4.89 -0.08 -7.46
N LEU A 93 3.85 -0.87 -7.71
CA LEU A 93 2.62 -0.87 -6.93
C LEU A 93 2.46 -2.26 -6.31
N HIS A 94 2.48 -2.33 -4.99
CA HIS A 94 2.22 -3.56 -4.24
C HIS A 94 0.81 -3.52 -3.63
N ASN A 95 -0.12 -4.21 -4.27
CA ASN A 95 -1.50 -4.35 -3.80
C ASN A 95 -1.59 -5.43 -2.72
N ASN A 96 -1.66 -5.01 -1.46
CA ASN A 96 -1.65 -5.92 -0.32
C ASN A 96 -2.91 -5.81 0.56
N VAL A 97 -3.75 -4.82 0.35
CA VAL A 97 -4.97 -4.66 1.14
C VAL A 97 -5.92 -5.82 0.90
N GLY A 98 -6.42 -6.41 1.97
CA GLY A 98 -7.43 -7.45 1.91
C GLY A 98 -8.07 -7.66 3.28
N ILE A 99 -9.33 -8.03 3.25
CA ILE A 99 -10.10 -8.45 4.42
C ILE A 99 -10.68 -9.83 4.19
N ALA A 100 -10.94 -10.53 5.27
CA ALA A 100 -11.68 -11.79 5.25
C ALA A 100 -12.88 -11.68 6.17
N GLU A 101 -14.00 -12.21 5.73
CA GLU A 101 -15.17 -12.42 6.56
C GLU A 101 -15.50 -13.90 6.58
N VAL A 102 -15.78 -14.42 7.76
CA VAL A 102 -16.04 -15.85 7.97
C VAL A 102 -17.51 -16.14 7.69
N GLY A 103 -17.77 -17.16 6.90
CA GLY A 103 -19.12 -17.63 6.59
C GLY A 103 -19.19 -18.31 5.23
N GLY A 104 -20.12 -19.26 5.09
CA GLY A 104 -20.42 -19.88 3.83
C GLY A 104 -21.45 -19.06 3.02
N PRO A 105 -21.79 -19.48 1.81
CA PRO A 105 -22.70 -18.73 0.94
C PRO A 105 -24.13 -18.62 1.50
N VAL A 106 -24.50 -19.47 2.43
CA VAL A 106 -25.80 -19.42 3.09
C VAL A 106 -25.84 -18.38 4.21
N ASP A 107 -24.73 -18.20 4.90
CA ASP A 107 -24.63 -17.32 6.09
C ASP A 107 -24.16 -15.90 5.74
N ALA A 108 -23.46 -15.74 4.63
CA ALA A 108 -22.94 -14.43 4.22
C ALA A 108 -24.11 -13.51 3.77
N SER A 109 -24.08 -12.26 4.26
CA SER A 109 -25.01 -11.22 3.76
C SER A 109 -24.51 -10.63 2.44
N GLU A 110 -25.42 -10.04 1.66
CA GLU A 110 -25.04 -9.29 0.45
C GLU A 110 -24.12 -8.12 0.80
N GLU A 111 -24.36 -7.45 1.92
CA GLU A 111 -23.51 -6.36 2.42
C GLU A 111 -22.09 -6.81 2.69
N SER A 112 -21.91 -7.97 3.34
CA SER A 112 -20.60 -8.59 3.57
C SER A 112 -19.93 -8.96 2.25
N TRP A 113 -20.66 -9.55 1.32
CA TRP A 113 -20.18 -9.86 -0.03
C TRP A 113 -19.67 -8.61 -0.76
N ASP A 114 -20.47 -7.56 -0.80
CA ASP A 114 -20.12 -6.31 -1.48
C ASP A 114 -18.88 -5.69 -0.85
N ARG A 115 -18.81 -5.64 0.47
CA ARG A 115 -17.66 -5.09 1.20
C ARG A 115 -16.38 -5.85 0.91
N VAL A 116 -16.40 -7.17 0.96
CA VAL A 116 -15.20 -8.00 0.69
C VAL A 116 -14.72 -7.79 -0.74
N HIS A 117 -15.63 -7.71 -1.71
CA HIS A 117 -15.27 -7.44 -3.10
C HIS A 117 -14.74 -6.03 -3.30
N ASP A 118 -15.33 -5.04 -2.67
CA ASP A 118 -14.83 -3.65 -2.75
C ASP A 118 -13.42 -3.53 -2.18
N VAL A 119 -13.16 -4.11 -1.03
CA VAL A 119 -11.84 -4.02 -0.40
C VAL A 119 -10.81 -4.89 -1.10
N ASN A 120 -11.15 -6.10 -1.53
CA ASN A 120 -10.18 -7.06 -2.05
C ASN A 120 -9.96 -6.96 -3.55
N LEU A 121 -10.99 -6.64 -4.32
CA LEU A 121 -10.93 -6.64 -5.79
C LEU A 121 -10.99 -5.25 -6.39
N LYS A 122 -12.00 -4.45 -6.02
CA LYS A 122 -12.15 -3.10 -6.55
C LYS A 122 -10.97 -2.21 -6.17
N SER A 123 -10.38 -2.39 -4.99
CA SER A 123 -9.18 -1.68 -4.58
C SER A 123 -8.01 -1.90 -5.54
N ALA A 124 -7.78 -3.15 -5.96
CA ALA A 124 -6.72 -3.48 -6.93
C ALA A 124 -7.00 -2.86 -8.31
N PHE A 125 -8.25 -2.81 -8.72
CA PHE A 125 -8.64 -2.10 -9.94
C PHE A 125 -8.36 -0.60 -9.83
N LEU A 126 -8.78 0.06 -8.76
CA LEU A 126 -8.61 1.51 -8.58
C LEU A 126 -7.15 1.92 -8.47
N THR A 127 -6.37 1.20 -7.69
CA THR A 127 -4.93 1.46 -7.54
C THR A 127 -4.20 1.29 -8.87
N SER A 128 -4.48 0.23 -9.60
CA SER A 128 -3.90 -0.03 -10.92
C SER A 128 -4.33 1.02 -11.94
N LYS A 129 -5.60 1.42 -11.93
CA LYS A 129 -6.14 2.46 -12.81
C LYS A 129 -5.38 3.77 -12.71
N HIS A 130 -5.05 4.20 -11.49
CA HIS A 130 -4.35 5.46 -11.27
C HIS A 130 -2.82 5.34 -11.31
N ALA A 131 -2.26 4.19 -10.96
CA ALA A 131 -0.81 3.98 -10.94
C ALA A 131 -0.22 3.69 -12.33
N ILE A 132 -0.87 2.87 -13.15
CA ILE A 132 -0.32 2.45 -14.45
C ILE A 132 0.05 3.63 -15.35
N PRO A 133 -0.79 4.67 -15.53
CA PRO A 133 -0.39 5.81 -16.36
C PRO A 133 0.89 6.49 -15.88
N LYS A 134 1.10 6.55 -14.56
CA LYS A 134 2.30 7.14 -13.97
C LYS A 134 3.54 6.25 -14.10
N MET A 135 3.35 4.95 -14.13
CA MET A 135 4.42 3.99 -14.37
C MET A 135 4.93 4.00 -15.82
N GLN A 136 4.11 4.51 -16.76
CA GLN A 136 4.43 4.59 -18.18
C GLN A 136 5.19 5.88 -18.55
N GLU A 137 5.20 6.86 -17.67
CA GLU A 137 5.98 8.10 -17.85
C GLU A 137 7.49 7.84 -17.58
#